data_79da24478adc0992641807ef46abe3a5
#
_entry.id   79da24478adc0992641807ef46abe3a5
#
_cell.length_a   1.000
_cell.length_b   1.000
_cell.length_c   1.000
_cell.angle_alpha   90.00
_cell.angle_beta   90.00
_cell.angle_gamma   90.00
#
_symmetry.space_group_name_H-M   'P 1'
#
loop_
_entity.id
_entity.type
_entity.pdbx_description
1 polymer ?
#
loop_
_entity_poly.entity_id
_entity_poly.type
_entity_poly.pdbx_seq_one_letter_code
_entity_poly.pdbx_strand_id
1 'polypeptide(L)'
;MTINALARMMVNRDRYQRQSATPNLPNGSLPSKGHVNPYYPESMNITGMKASDFKTIPVSKEVEEQVKDIAFQHMKKNYGMTDPNRSDLADAIKAYVSKIPEKDRVHAVRTLTNIHRAEAVKLDEFVKSRVPGWQVGQPFDTSILNEYRQGVDMKA
;
A
#
# COMPACT_ATOMS: atom_id res chain seq x y z
N MET A 1 -6.31 4.94 -21.11
CA MET A 1 -6.43 6.02 -20.09
C MET A 1 -6.54 7.34 -20.82
N THR A 2 -7.53 8.15 -20.49
CA THR A 2 -7.70 9.46 -21.13
C THR A 2 -6.67 10.46 -20.58
N ILE A 3 -6.26 11.43 -21.40
CA ILE A 3 -5.33 12.52 -21.00
C ILE A 3 -5.81 13.22 -19.73
N ASN A 4 -7.13 13.35 -19.53
CA ASN A 4 -7.72 13.93 -18.33
C ASN A 4 -7.51 13.08 -17.06
N ALA A 5 -7.51 11.75 -17.18
CA ALA A 5 -7.23 10.87 -16.04
C ALA A 5 -5.76 10.94 -15.64
N LEU A 6 -4.85 11.00 -16.61
CA LEU A 6 -3.42 11.18 -16.36
C LEU A 6 -3.12 12.53 -15.71
N ALA A 7 -3.74 13.61 -16.20
CA ALA A 7 -3.60 14.94 -15.64
C ALA A 7 -4.13 15.01 -14.20
N ARG A 8 -5.25 14.35 -13.88
CA ARG A 8 -5.78 14.24 -12.51
C ARG A 8 -4.85 13.45 -11.59
N MET A 9 -4.25 12.36 -12.10
CA MET A 9 -3.26 11.61 -11.34
C MET A 9 -2.00 12.45 -11.04
N MET A 10 -1.53 13.24 -12.01
CA MET A 10 -0.38 14.12 -11.82
C MET A 10 -0.69 15.25 -10.83
N VAL A 11 -1.84 15.89 -10.93
CA VAL A 11 -2.28 16.94 -10.00
C VAL A 11 -2.44 16.39 -8.59
N ASN A 12 -2.99 15.19 -8.45
CA ASN A 12 -3.07 14.54 -7.14
C ASN A 12 -1.68 14.19 -6.59
N ARG A 13 -0.79 13.68 -7.42
CA ARG A 13 0.59 13.40 -7.03
C ARG A 13 1.31 14.67 -6.55
N ASP A 14 1.17 15.80 -7.27
CA ASP A 14 1.75 17.07 -6.86
C ASP A 14 1.11 17.63 -5.59
N ARG A 15 -0.19 17.43 -5.43
CA ARG A 15 -0.90 17.80 -4.20
C ARG A 15 -0.42 16.95 -3.02
N TYR A 16 -0.22 15.66 -3.22
CA TYR A 16 0.35 14.76 -2.21
C TYR A 16 1.79 15.12 -1.87
N GLN A 17 2.61 15.42 -2.86
CA GLN A 17 3.99 15.87 -2.62
C GLN A 17 4.05 17.22 -1.90
N ARG A 18 3.15 18.15 -2.19
CA ARG A 18 3.07 19.44 -1.50
C ARG A 18 2.52 19.32 -0.09
N GLN A 19 1.65 18.37 0.18
CA GLN A 19 1.12 18.12 1.53
C GLN A 19 2.11 17.32 2.39
N SER A 20 2.98 16.51 1.78
CA SER A 20 4.05 15.81 2.49
C SER A 20 5.24 16.73 2.81
N ALA A 21 5.42 17.79 2.05
CA ALA A 21 6.27 18.91 2.46
C ALA A 21 5.49 19.71 3.52
N THR A 22 5.59 19.28 4.77
CA THR A 22 4.88 19.84 5.91
C THR A 22 4.90 21.37 5.88
N PRO A 23 3.79 22.02 5.52
CA PRO A 23 3.77 23.47 5.34
C PRO A 23 3.90 24.24 6.67
N ASN A 24 3.98 23.54 7.78
CA ASN A 24 3.97 24.10 9.13
C ASN A 24 5.29 23.95 9.89
N LEU A 25 6.34 23.42 9.25
CA LEU A 25 7.66 23.44 9.90
C LEU A 25 8.30 24.81 9.72
N PRO A 26 8.71 25.47 10.80
CA PRO A 26 9.42 26.73 10.72
C PRO A 26 10.63 26.58 9.77
N ASN A 27 10.80 27.54 8.84
CA ASN A 27 11.91 27.57 7.88
C ASN A 27 11.93 26.49 6.80
N GLY A 28 10.79 25.85 6.50
CA GLY A 28 10.73 24.81 5.44
C GLY A 28 11.61 23.59 5.71
N SER A 29 11.95 23.34 6.99
CA SER A 29 12.70 22.17 7.37
C SER A 29 11.90 20.90 7.12
N LEU A 30 12.58 19.85 6.62
CA LEU A 30 11.96 18.55 6.45
C LEU A 30 11.67 17.90 7.81
N PRO A 31 10.64 17.05 7.90
CA PRO A 31 10.41 16.25 9.09
C PRO A 31 11.67 15.47 9.49
N SER A 32 11.79 15.16 10.76
CA SER A 32 12.89 14.34 11.26
C SER A 32 12.94 13.01 10.51
N LYS A 33 14.15 12.49 10.31
CA LYS A 33 14.38 11.20 9.70
C LYS A 33 13.50 10.11 10.34
N GLY A 34 12.80 9.35 9.53
CA GLY A 34 11.93 8.28 9.99
C GLY A 34 10.58 8.74 10.55
N HIS A 35 10.28 10.04 10.49
CA HIS A 35 8.96 10.51 10.87
C HIS A 35 7.88 9.97 9.94
N VAL A 36 6.90 9.29 10.51
CA VAL A 36 5.74 8.80 9.77
C VAL A 36 4.75 9.93 9.60
N ASN A 37 4.42 10.25 8.34
CA ASN A 37 3.43 11.26 8.04
C ASN A 37 2.07 10.80 8.57
N PRO A 38 1.39 11.56 9.44
CA PRO A 38 0.10 11.17 9.99
C PRO A 38 -1.02 11.10 8.95
N TYR A 39 -0.87 11.77 7.82
CA TYR A 39 -1.83 11.73 6.71
C TYR A 39 -1.56 10.58 5.72
N TYR A 40 -0.30 10.19 5.62
CA TYR A 40 0.17 9.11 4.73
C TYR A 40 1.17 8.26 5.50
N PRO A 41 0.69 7.36 6.35
CA PRO A 41 1.58 6.53 7.17
C PRO A 41 2.45 5.59 6.33
N GLU A 42 2.06 5.30 5.10
CA GLU A 42 2.83 4.56 4.11
C GLU A 42 3.94 5.40 3.45
N SER A 43 3.86 6.72 3.55
CA SER A 43 4.89 7.63 3.07
C SER A 43 5.64 8.22 4.26
N MET A 44 6.94 8.11 4.22
CA MET A 44 7.83 8.58 5.27
C MET A 44 8.94 9.45 4.69
N ASN A 45 9.48 10.33 5.50
CA ASN A 45 10.67 11.08 5.10
C ASN A 45 11.89 10.15 5.09
N ILE A 46 12.36 9.85 3.90
CA ILE A 46 13.55 9.00 3.68
C ILE A 46 14.83 9.81 3.47
N THR A 47 14.76 11.13 3.58
CA THR A 47 15.92 12.00 3.40
C THR A 47 17.04 11.63 4.37
N GLY A 48 18.21 11.33 3.84
CA GLY A 48 19.36 10.90 4.63
C GLY A 48 19.29 9.48 5.20
N MET A 49 18.26 8.69 4.85
CA MET A 49 18.23 7.27 5.19
C MET A 49 19.15 6.47 4.28
N LYS A 50 19.86 5.51 4.84
CA LYS A 50 20.68 4.54 4.12
C LYS A 50 19.90 3.27 3.84
N ALA A 51 20.37 2.45 2.92
CA ALA A 51 19.76 1.15 2.65
C ALA A 51 19.59 0.28 3.90
N SER A 52 20.54 0.36 4.85
CA SER A 52 20.47 -0.33 6.14
C SER A 52 19.33 0.14 7.06
N ASP A 53 18.80 1.33 6.82
CA ASP A 53 17.70 1.89 7.60
C ASP A 53 16.32 1.34 7.13
N PHE A 54 16.26 0.74 5.96
CA PHE A 54 15.05 0.13 5.39
C PHE A 54 14.87 -1.31 5.85
N LYS A 55 14.86 -1.51 7.15
CA LYS A 55 14.63 -2.82 7.76
C LYS A 55 13.15 -3.12 7.81
N THR A 56 12.82 -4.41 7.75
CA THR A 56 11.50 -4.93 8.08
C THR A 56 11.53 -5.49 9.50
N ILE A 57 10.37 -5.47 10.15
CA ILE A 57 10.17 -6.10 11.46
C ILE A 57 8.94 -7.00 11.40
N PRO A 58 8.85 -8.01 12.27
CA PRO A 58 7.62 -8.78 12.40
C PRO A 58 6.45 -7.88 12.79
N VAL A 59 5.29 -8.15 12.22
CA VAL A 59 4.02 -7.49 12.57
C VAL A 59 3.04 -8.54 13.07
N SER A 60 1.93 -8.11 13.68
CA SER A 60 0.92 -9.07 14.13
C SER A 60 0.26 -9.78 12.95
N LYS A 61 -0.10 -11.05 13.15
CA LYS A 61 -0.83 -11.82 12.13
C LYS A 61 -2.13 -11.15 11.70
N GLU A 62 -2.81 -10.54 12.64
CA GLU A 62 -4.08 -9.85 12.39
C GLU A 62 -3.93 -8.72 11.36
N VAL A 63 -2.95 -7.83 11.55
CA VAL A 63 -2.72 -6.75 10.60
C VAL A 63 -2.15 -7.26 9.27
N GLU A 64 -1.33 -8.31 9.30
CA GLU A 64 -0.85 -8.97 8.08
C GLU A 64 -2.01 -9.47 7.22
N GLU A 65 -2.96 -10.22 7.82
CA GLU A 65 -4.14 -10.71 7.13
C GLU A 65 -5.07 -9.58 6.67
N GLN A 66 -5.21 -8.53 7.47
CA GLN A 66 -5.95 -7.34 7.08
C GLN A 66 -5.37 -6.68 5.83
N VAL A 67 -4.07 -6.52 5.76
CA VAL A 67 -3.38 -5.92 4.62
C VAL A 67 -3.48 -6.80 3.37
N LYS A 68 -3.40 -8.12 3.52
CA LYS A 68 -3.63 -9.06 2.43
C LYS A 68 -5.08 -9.01 1.92
N ASP A 69 -6.05 -8.92 2.83
CA ASP A 69 -7.45 -8.79 2.42
C ASP A 69 -7.72 -7.48 1.67
N ILE A 70 -7.06 -6.39 2.05
CA ILE A 70 -7.14 -5.13 1.31
C ILE A 70 -6.65 -5.31 -0.14
N ALA A 71 -5.53 -6.01 -0.35
CA ALA A 71 -5.06 -6.31 -1.70
C ALA A 71 -6.07 -7.18 -2.48
N PHE A 72 -6.68 -8.16 -1.82
CA PHE A 72 -7.73 -8.99 -2.41
C PHE A 72 -8.97 -8.17 -2.79
N GLN A 73 -9.41 -7.25 -1.94
CA GLN A 73 -10.54 -6.38 -2.24
C GLN A 73 -10.23 -5.42 -3.41
N HIS A 74 -8.99 -4.93 -3.52
CA HIS A 74 -8.56 -4.14 -4.68
C HIS A 74 -8.65 -4.95 -5.98
N MET A 75 -8.23 -6.21 -5.95
CA MET A 75 -8.38 -7.09 -7.11
C MET A 75 -9.84 -7.32 -7.46
N LYS A 76 -10.68 -7.61 -6.47
CA LYS A 76 -12.09 -7.90 -6.66
C LYS A 76 -12.91 -6.71 -7.15
N LYS A 77 -12.61 -5.51 -6.65
CA LYS A 77 -13.41 -4.30 -6.94
C LYS A 77 -12.87 -3.48 -8.10
N ASN A 78 -11.55 -3.44 -8.24
CA ASN A 78 -10.87 -2.54 -9.18
C ASN A 78 -9.93 -3.29 -10.13
N TYR A 79 -10.04 -4.62 -10.19
CA TYR A 79 -9.25 -5.46 -11.11
C TYR A 79 -7.74 -5.26 -10.95
N GLY A 80 -7.29 -5.15 -9.71
CA GLY A 80 -5.88 -4.95 -9.36
C GLY A 80 -5.41 -3.49 -9.39
N MET A 81 -6.23 -2.55 -9.82
CA MET A 81 -5.90 -1.14 -9.72
C MET A 81 -6.19 -0.61 -8.31
N THR A 82 -5.29 0.22 -7.82
CA THR A 82 -5.53 0.99 -6.60
C THR A 82 -6.41 2.19 -6.92
N ASP A 83 -7.53 2.32 -6.23
CA ASP A 83 -8.35 3.52 -6.33
C ASP A 83 -7.63 4.69 -5.65
N PRO A 84 -7.35 5.79 -6.37
CA PRO A 84 -6.64 6.93 -5.81
C PRO A 84 -7.41 7.64 -4.67
N ASN A 85 -8.69 7.38 -4.53
CA ASN A 85 -9.51 7.94 -3.45
C ASN A 85 -9.63 7.01 -2.24
N ARG A 86 -8.97 5.86 -2.27
CA ARG A 86 -9.05 4.87 -1.19
C ARG A 86 -7.95 5.08 -0.18
N SER A 87 -8.35 5.09 1.06
CA SER A 87 -7.47 5.22 2.22
C SER A 87 -7.38 3.94 3.06
N ASP A 88 -8.02 2.85 2.64
CA ASP A 88 -8.15 1.62 3.43
C ASP A 88 -6.79 1.04 3.87
N LEU A 89 -5.81 0.96 2.97
CA LEU A 89 -4.46 0.52 3.32
C LEU A 89 -3.76 1.51 4.27
N ALA A 90 -3.83 2.80 3.96
CA ALA A 90 -3.25 3.85 4.79
C ALA A 90 -3.87 3.86 6.18
N ASP A 91 -5.18 3.73 6.29
CA ASP A 91 -5.91 3.69 7.55
C ASP A 91 -5.54 2.46 8.39
N ALA A 92 -5.43 1.28 7.76
CA ALA A 92 -5.01 0.06 8.43
C ALA A 92 -3.57 0.18 8.97
N ILE A 93 -2.65 0.69 8.17
CA ILE A 93 -1.26 0.92 8.58
C ILE A 93 -1.20 1.93 9.71
N LYS A 94 -1.90 3.06 9.59
CA LYS A 94 -1.96 4.11 10.62
C LYS A 94 -2.50 3.57 11.94
N ALA A 95 -3.57 2.80 11.90
CA ALA A 95 -4.17 2.21 13.10
C ALA A 95 -3.18 1.27 13.83
N TYR A 96 -2.43 0.48 13.08
CA TYR A 96 -1.43 -0.42 13.65
C TYR A 96 -0.23 0.34 14.23
N VAL A 97 0.39 1.23 13.45
CA VAL A 97 1.61 1.93 13.88
C VAL A 97 1.38 2.88 15.04
N SER A 98 0.16 3.39 15.22
CA SER A 98 -0.18 4.23 16.37
C SER A 98 -0.10 3.47 17.71
N LYS A 99 -0.15 2.15 17.69
CA LYS A 99 -0.15 1.27 18.86
C LYS A 99 1.23 0.69 19.20
N ILE A 100 2.22 0.90 18.36
CA ILE A 100 3.57 0.37 18.54
C ILE A 100 4.58 1.47 18.88
N PRO A 101 5.75 1.14 19.46
CA PRO A 101 6.78 2.12 19.76
C PRO A 101 7.21 2.92 18.54
N GLU A 102 7.45 4.21 18.72
CA GLU A 102 7.80 5.14 17.64
C GLU A 102 9.02 4.67 16.84
N LYS A 103 10.04 4.12 17.51
CA LYS A 103 11.25 3.60 16.89
C LYS A 103 10.98 2.47 15.86
N ASP A 104 9.87 1.75 16.01
CA ASP A 104 9.52 0.59 15.19
C ASP A 104 8.55 0.96 14.04
N ARG A 105 7.94 2.14 14.09
CA ARG A 105 6.87 2.53 13.17
C ARG A 105 7.31 2.54 11.71
N VAL A 106 8.46 3.13 11.41
CA VAL A 106 9.02 3.18 10.04
C VAL A 106 9.22 1.77 9.48
N HIS A 107 9.75 0.87 10.30
CA HIS A 107 10.00 -0.50 9.90
C HIS A 107 8.69 -1.29 9.72
N ALA A 108 7.70 -1.05 10.57
CA ALA A 108 6.37 -1.64 10.44
C ALA A 108 5.65 -1.18 9.17
N VAL A 109 5.69 0.12 8.85
CA VAL A 109 5.16 0.64 7.58
C VAL A 109 5.81 -0.06 6.40
N ARG A 110 7.12 -0.23 6.42
CA ARG A 110 7.85 -0.94 5.36
C ARG A 110 7.40 -2.39 5.23
N THR A 111 7.27 -3.09 6.35
CA THR A 111 6.81 -4.48 6.38
C THR A 111 5.41 -4.60 5.80
N LEU A 112 4.45 -3.79 6.25
CA LEU A 112 3.06 -3.84 5.82
C LEU A 112 2.90 -3.47 4.34
N THR A 113 3.62 -2.47 3.87
CA THR A 113 3.63 -2.09 2.45
C THR A 113 4.18 -3.22 1.58
N ASN A 114 5.24 -3.90 2.03
CA ASN A 114 5.81 -5.04 1.31
C ASN A 114 4.85 -6.23 1.27
N ILE A 115 4.15 -6.52 2.37
CA ILE A 115 3.14 -7.59 2.43
C ILE A 115 2.02 -7.31 1.44
N HIS A 116 1.47 -6.10 1.45
CA HIS A 116 0.42 -5.71 0.51
C HIS A 116 0.87 -5.87 -0.95
N ARG A 117 2.05 -5.37 -1.27
CA ARG A 117 2.61 -5.45 -2.63
C ARG A 117 2.84 -6.91 -3.06
N ALA A 118 3.40 -7.72 -2.17
CA ALA A 118 3.64 -9.13 -2.47
C ALA A 118 2.33 -9.89 -2.72
N GLU A 119 1.30 -9.60 -1.96
CA GLU A 119 -0.03 -10.20 -2.16
C GLU A 119 -0.67 -9.72 -3.46
N ALA A 120 -0.56 -8.44 -3.78
CA ALA A 120 -1.05 -7.90 -5.05
C ALA A 120 -0.38 -8.57 -6.26
N VAL A 121 0.93 -8.81 -6.21
CA VAL A 121 1.65 -9.53 -7.27
C VAL A 121 1.16 -10.96 -7.41
N LYS A 122 0.95 -11.68 -6.31
CA LYS A 122 0.41 -13.05 -6.36
C LYS A 122 -0.99 -13.10 -6.98
N LEU A 123 -1.84 -12.15 -6.63
CA LEU A 123 -3.17 -12.02 -7.21
C LEU A 123 -3.12 -11.73 -8.71
N ASP A 124 -2.25 -10.81 -9.14
CA ASP A 124 -2.04 -10.51 -10.55
C ASP A 124 -1.60 -11.76 -11.34
N GLU A 125 -0.64 -12.50 -10.80
CA GLU A 125 -0.15 -13.75 -11.42
C GLU A 125 -1.23 -14.81 -11.47
N PHE A 126 -2.03 -14.94 -10.41
CA PHE A 126 -3.16 -15.85 -10.39
C PHE A 126 -4.19 -15.53 -11.47
N VAL A 127 -4.61 -14.27 -11.59
CA VAL A 127 -5.58 -13.85 -12.60
C VAL A 127 -5.00 -14.06 -14.00
N LYS A 128 -3.76 -13.69 -14.25
CA LYS A 128 -3.07 -13.95 -15.54
C LYS A 128 -3.05 -15.42 -15.92
N SER A 129 -2.91 -16.30 -14.94
CA SER A 129 -2.92 -17.76 -15.17
C SER A 129 -4.30 -18.29 -15.55
N ARG A 130 -5.38 -17.61 -15.15
CA ARG A 130 -6.77 -18.02 -15.41
C ARG A 130 -7.40 -17.29 -16.60
N VAL A 131 -6.97 -16.07 -16.87
CA VAL A 131 -7.50 -15.22 -17.93
C VAL A 131 -6.36 -14.84 -18.86
N PRO A 132 -6.12 -15.60 -19.93
CA PRO A 132 -5.04 -15.34 -20.88
C PRO A 132 -5.13 -13.93 -21.47
N GLY A 133 -4.00 -13.20 -21.47
CA GLY A 133 -3.92 -11.84 -21.99
C GLY A 133 -4.48 -10.76 -21.07
N TRP A 134 -4.97 -11.11 -19.88
CA TRP A 134 -5.43 -10.11 -18.94
C TRP A 134 -4.32 -9.17 -18.47
N GLN A 135 -4.67 -7.91 -18.34
CA GLN A 135 -3.82 -6.86 -17.80
C GLN A 135 -4.51 -6.16 -16.63
N VAL A 136 -3.73 -5.66 -15.70
CA VAL A 136 -4.22 -4.90 -14.52
C VAL A 136 -5.20 -3.81 -14.95
N GLY A 137 -6.34 -3.77 -14.30
CA GLY A 137 -7.42 -2.82 -14.61
C GLY A 137 -8.46 -3.31 -15.62
N GLN A 138 -8.22 -4.42 -16.29
CA GLN A 138 -9.21 -5.02 -17.17
C GLN A 138 -10.25 -5.84 -16.39
N PRO A 139 -11.55 -5.66 -16.65
CA PRO A 139 -12.58 -6.49 -16.06
C PRO A 139 -12.39 -7.99 -16.37
N PHE A 140 -12.69 -8.82 -15.38
CA PHE A 140 -12.74 -10.27 -15.51
C PHE A 140 -13.82 -10.84 -14.58
N ASP A 141 -14.15 -12.10 -14.74
CA ASP A 141 -15.05 -12.79 -13.81
C ASP A 141 -14.38 -13.02 -12.46
N THR A 142 -14.73 -12.17 -11.49
CA THR A 142 -14.11 -12.18 -10.16
C THR A 142 -14.45 -13.42 -9.32
N SER A 143 -15.36 -14.28 -9.77
CA SER A 143 -15.66 -15.54 -9.10
C SER A 143 -14.44 -16.49 -9.03
N ILE A 144 -13.50 -16.37 -9.98
CA ILE A 144 -12.25 -17.14 -9.95
C ILE A 144 -11.40 -16.88 -8.72
N LEU A 145 -11.56 -15.70 -8.09
CA LEU A 145 -10.82 -15.35 -6.86
C LEU A 145 -11.21 -16.22 -5.66
N ASN A 146 -12.35 -16.90 -5.69
CA ASN A 146 -12.73 -17.85 -4.67
C ASN A 146 -11.76 -19.05 -4.63
N GLU A 147 -11.25 -19.48 -5.79
CA GLU A 147 -10.24 -20.55 -5.88
C GLU A 147 -8.91 -20.10 -5.26
N TYR A 148 -8.54 -18.84 -5.42
CA TYR A 148 -7.34 -18.29 -4.80
C TYR A 148 -7.38 -18.37 -3.28
N ARG A 149 -8.48 -17.96 -2.65
CA ARG A 149 -8.68 -18.07 -1.20
C ARG A 149 -8.64 -19.50 -0.70
N GLN A 150 -9.36 -20.41 -1.34
CA GLN A 150 -9.35 -21.83 -0.97
C GLN A 150 -7.96 -22.44 -1.06
N GLY A 151 -7.19 -22.10 -2.09
CA GLY A 151 -5.80 -22.56 -2.24
C GLY A 151 -4.84 -22.05 -1.19
N VAL A 152 -5.09 -20.85 -0.63
CA VAL A 152 -4.30 -20.28 0.48
C VAL A 152 -4.65 -20.98 1.79
N ASP A 153 -5.93 -21.19 2.06
CA ASP A 153 -6.40 -21.84 3.30
C ASP A 153 -5.95 -23.32 3.39
N MET A 154 -5.82 -24.01 2.26
CA MET A 154 -5.31 -25.38 2.22
C MET A 154 -3.80 -25.52 2.43
N LYS A 155 -3.03 -24.42 2.30
CA LYS A 155 -1.57 -24.41 2.50
C LYS A 155 -1.16 -23.88 3.88
N ALA A 156 -2.10 -23.36 4.60
CA ALA A 156 -1.92 -22.94 5.98
C ALA A 156 -2.14 -24.12 6.92
#